data_c7b5b65c7882ba6148850676871848c0
#
_entry.id   c7b5b65c7882ba6148850676871848c0
#
_cell.length_a   1.000
_cell.length_b   1.000
_cell.length_c   1.000
_cell.angle_alpha   90.00
_cell.angle_beta   90.00
_cell.angle_gamma   90.00
#
_symmetry.space_group_name_H-M   'P 1'
#
loop_
_entity.id
_entity.type
_entity.pdbx_description
1 polymer ?
#
loop_
_entity_poly.entity_id
_entity_poly.type
_entity_poly.pdbx_seq_one_letter_code
_entity_poly.pdbx_strand_id
1 'polypeptide(L)'
;MAQAPAPTAQAAGALPPAFTQALARAGVPPQAVGVMVTALPPQGGAAAKPEVRLSHRADATMNPASVMKLITTYAALDLLGPDFTWSNRVYVDGPVSDGVLDGNLILRGSGDPKLVLERLDALLRQVIAQGVREVRGDIVLDRSIFQVPERHPGAFDDEPLRPYNASPDGLLVNFKSLVFTFTPDPAHSQALIRSEPPIAGVEIPASLALASGPCGDWRAGLRADFSSPDRVRFAGRYPAACGERLWPVAYVEPRAYAARVVQAMWDAAGGRLQGRVREGTTPAAARLWVSADSLPMGDIVADINKFSNNVMAQQLFLTFSSQEQGRGTFEGSRQRLQRWWRERFGEQGAPVLENGS
;
A
#
# COMPACT_ATOMS: atom_id res chain seq x y z
N MET A 1 29.64 -8.49 -42.71
CA MET A 1 29.24 -8.14 -41.33
C MET A 1 29.86 -9.16 -40.39
N ALA A 2 30.87 -8.76 -39.62
CA ALA A 2 31.54 -9.66 -38.67
C ALA A 2 30.64 -9.82 -37.42
N GLN A 3 30.28 -11.08 -37.11
CA GLN A 3 29.60 -11.41 -35.85
C GLN A 3 30.55 -11.15 -34.68
N ALA A 4 30.09 -10.36 -33.71
CA ALA A 4 30.79 -10.20 -32.44
C ALA A 4 30.95 -11.56 -31.76
N PRO A 5 32.12 -11.89 -31.17
CA PRO A 5 32.32 -13.16 -30.50
C PRO A 5 31.36 -13.28 -29.32
N ALA A 6 30.76 -14.48 -29.20
CA ALA A 6 29.90 -14.80 -28.07
C ALA A 6 30.71 -14.67 -26.76
N PRO A 7 30.14 -14.09 -25.70
CA PRO A 7 30.84 -13.99 -24.43
C PRO A 7 31.17 -15.39 -23.90
N THR A 8 32.47 -15.63 -23.70
CA THR A 8 32.96 -16.86 -23.04
C THR A 8 32.31 -16.99 -21.68
N ALA A 9 31.80 -18.19 -21.35
CA ALA A 9 31.26 -18.54 -20.04
C ALA A 9 32.28 -18.18 -18.95
N GLN A 10 31.96 -17.15 -18.17
CA GLN A 10 32.82 -16.74 -17.06
C GLN A 10 32.70 -17.74 -15.94
N ALA A 11 33.84 -18.16 -15.37
CA ALA A 11 33.90 -19.13 -14.27
C ALA A 11 32.96 -18.71 -13.14
N ALA A 12 32.17 -19.67 -12.65
CA ALA A 12 31.28 -19.46 -11.51
C ALA A 12 32.07 -18.86 -10.32
N GLY A 13 31.75 -17.63 -9.90
CA GLY A 13 32.33 -17.02 -8.71
C GLY A 13 32.96 -15.63 -8.84
N ALA A 14 33.47 -15.23 -9.99
CA ALA A 14 34.11 -13.92 -10.17
C ALA A 14 33.14 -12.87 -10.69
N LEU A 15 33.03 -11.75 -9.95
CA LEU A 15 32.24 -10.59 -10.42
C LEU A 15 32.91 -9.93 -11.63
N PRO A 16 32.15 -9.44 -12.63
CA PRO A 16 32.70 -8.70 -13.76
C PRO A 16 33.50 -7.48 -13.29
N PRO A 17 34.62 -7.12 -13.97
CA PRO A 17 35.46 -5.99 -13.56
C PRO A 17 34.70 -4.67 -13.40
N ALA A 18 33.77 -4.36 -14.31
CA ALA A 18 32.94 -3.17 -14.21
C ALA A 18 32.07 -3.14 -12.95
N PHE A 19 31.56 -4.31 -12.54
CA PHE A 19 30.77 -4.45 -11.32
C PHE A 19 31.63 -4.27 -10.07
N THR A 20 32.81 -4.92 -10.03
CA THR A 20 33.79 -4.78 -8.94
C THR A 20 34.24 -3.32 -8.77
N GLN A 21 34.48 -2.60 -9.87
CA GLN A 21 34.83 -1.19 -9.84
C GLN A 21 33.68 -0.31 -9.33
N ALA A 22 32.43 -0.64 -9.70
CA ALA A 22 31.26 0.07 -9.19
C ALA A 22 31.07 -0.11 -7.68
N LEU A 23 31.26 -1.33 -7.18
CA LEU A 23 31.23 -1.61 -5.74
C LEU A 23 32.33 -0.84 -4.99
N ALA A 24 33.56 -0.81 -5.54
CA ALA A 24 34.66 -0.06 -4.94
C ALA A 24 34.37 1.45 -4.86
N ARG A 25 33.80 2.03 -5.93
CA ARG A 25 33.38 3.44 -5.91
C ARG A 25 32.28 3.74 -4.90
N ALA A 26 31.38 2.78 -4.69
CA ALA A 26 30.29 2.88 -3.72
C ALA A 26 30.71 2.55 -2.27
N GLY A 27 31.95 2.12 -2.05
CA GLY A 27 32.42 1.69 -0.72
C GLY A 27 31.76 0.38 -0.25
N VAL A 28 31.21 -0.44 -1.16
CA VAL A 28 30.55 -1.70 -0.84
C VAL A 28 31.52 -2.86 -1.00
N PRO A 29 31.84 -3.61 0.07
CA PRO A 29 32.73 -4.75 -0.04
C PRO A 29 32.06 -5.90 -0.81
N PRO A 30 32.79 -6.64 -1.67
CA PRO A 30 32.23 -7.77 -2.43
C PRO A 30 31.56 -8.85 -1.56
N GLN A 31 32.00 -8.98 -0.30
CA GLN A 31 31.44 -9.91 0.67
C GLN A 31 30.01 -9.52 1.13
N ALA A 32 29.61 -8.27 0.96
CA ALA A 32 28.26 -7.78 1.27
C ALA A 32 27.27 -7.99 0.13
N VAL A 33 27.70 -8.63 -0.99
CA VAL A 33 26.88 -8.77 -2.20
C VAL A 33 26.68 -10.24 -2.53
N GLY A 34 25.44 -10.64 -2.82
CA GLY A 34 25.06 -11.89 -3.46
C GLY A 34 24.54 -11.61 -4.87
N VAL A 35 25.01 -12.34 -5.87
CA VAL A 35 24.53 -12.19 -7.26
C VAL A 35 24.30 -13.55 -7.88
N MET A 36 23.14 -13.71 -8.52
CA MET A 36 22.86 -14.86 -9.38
C MET A 36 22.21 -14.36 -10.66
N VAL A 37 22.79 -14.74 -11.80
CA VAL A 37 22.24 -14.44 -13.12
C VAL A 37 22.03 -15.75 -13.86
N THR A 38 20.80 -15.99 -14.27
CA THR A 38 20.42 -17.18 -15.04
C THR A 38 19.84 -16.78 -16.39
N ALA A 39 20.09 -17.59 -17.41
CA ALA A 39 19.37 -17.45 -18.67
C ALA A 39 17.93 -17.94 -18.49
N LEU A 40 16.96 -17.16 -18.98
CA LEU A 40 15.59 -17.61 -19.04
C LEU A 40 15.46 -18.71 -20.10
N PRO A 41 14.73 -19.81 -19.82
CA PRO A 41 14.45 -20.82 -20.84
C PRO A 41 13.62 -20.21 -21.97
N PRO A 42 13.76 -20.69 -23.22
CA PRO A 42 12.90 -20.25 -24.32
C PRO A 42 11.43 -20.49 -23.99
N GLN A 43 10.55 -19.55 -24.35
CA GLN A 43 9.11 -19.70 -24.17
C GLN A 43 8.64 -20.95 -24.91
N GLY A 44 7.95 -21.85 -24.20
CA GLY A 44 7.41 -23.09 -24.76
C GLY A 44 8.38 -24.28 -24.84
N GLY A 45 9.60 -24.15 -24.33
CA GLY A 45 10.54 -25.26 -24.20
C GLY A 45 10.27 -26.13 -22.97
N ALA A 46 10.61 -27.45 -23.05
CA ALA A 46 10.61 -28.31 -21.88
C ALA A 46 11.46 -27.71 -20.76
N ALA A 47 11.10 -27.98 -19.50
CA ALA A 47 11.75 -27.43 -18.31
C ALA A 47 13.26 -27.82 -18.22
N ALA A 48 14.08 -27.15 -19.03
CA ALA A 48 15.53 -27.24 -18.90
C ALA A 48 15.98 -26.48 -17.64
N LYS A 49 16.94 -27.03 -16.92
CA LYS A 49 17.55 -26.30 -15.80
C LYS A 49 18.07 -24.95 -16.31
N PRO A 50 17.77 -23.82 -15.61
CA PRO A 50 18.26 -22.52 -16.02
C PRO A 50 19.79 -22.53 -16.11
N GLU A 51 20.36 -22.05 -17.21
CA GLU A 51 21.80 -21.92 -17.36
C GLU A 51 22.29 -20.76 -16.47
N VAL A 52 23.14 -21.06 -15.49
CA VAL A 52 23.73 -20.06 -14.61
C VAL A 52 24.83 -19.32 -15.37
N ARG A 53 24.64 -18.01 -15.57
CA ARG A 53 25.61 -17.11 -16.24
C ARG A 53 26.60 -16.50 -15.27
N LEU A 54 26.16 -16.22 -14.04
CA LEU A 54 26.96 -15.67 -12.96
C LEU A 54 26.40 -16.17 -11.63
N SER A 55 27.30 -16.63 -10.75
CA SER A 55 26.95 -16.96 -9.36
C SER A 55 28.07 -16.44 -8.46
N HIS A 56 27.75 -15.47 -7.61
CA HIS A 56 28.66 -14.95 -6.59
C HIS A 56 27.93 -14.92 -5.26
N ARG A 57 28.38 -15.72 -4.29
CA ARG A 57 27.78 -15.84 -2.96
C ARG A 57 26.25 -16.05 -3.00
N ALA A 58 25.75 -16.75 -4.03
CA ALA A 58 24.30 -16.93 -4.22
C ALA A 58 23.64 -17.75 -3.09
N ASP A 59 24.42 -18.59 -2.39
CA ASP A 59 23.97 -19.43 -1.26
C ASP A 59 24.18 -18.74 0.10
N ALA A 60 24.75 -17.53 0.14
CA ALA A 60 24.96 -16.81 1.38
C ALA A 60 23.65 -16.24 1.90
N THR A 61 23.32 -16.54 3.15
CA THR A 61 22.15 -15.98 3.83
C THR A 61 22.34 -14.47 4.00
N MET A 62 21.38 -13.70 3.49
CA MET A 62 21.35 -12.23 3.56
C MET A 62 19.95 -11.75 3.91
N ASN A 63 19.86 -10.54 4.49
CA ASN A 63 18.57 -9.87 4.62
C ASN A 63 18.08 -9.47 3.23
N PRO A 64 16.94 -10.00 2.76
CA PRO A 64 16.46 -9.76 1.40
C PRO A 64 15.86 -8.36 1.23
N ALA A 65 15.59 -7.63 2.33
CA ALA A 65 14.81 -6.39 2.29
C ALA A 65 13.57 -6.58 1.38
N SER A 66 13.28 -5.62 0.50
CA SER A 66 12.11 -5.69 -0.39
C SER A 66 12.13 -6.80 -1.45
N VAL A 67 13.23 -7.54 -1.61
CA VAL A 67 13.23 -8.75 -2.45
C VAL A 67 12.32 -9.84 -1.85
N MET A 68 12.05 -9.79 -0.54
CA MET A 68 11.05 -10.65 0.12
C MET A 68 9.67 -10.60 -0.55
N LYS A 69 9.29 -9.46 -1.11
CA LYS A 69 8.01 -9.30 -1.83
C LYS A 69 7.85 -10.27 -2.99
N LEU A 70 8.95 -10.70 -3.64
CA LEU A 70 8.89 -11.71 -4.70
C LEU A 70 8.36 -13.06 -4.19
N ILE A 71 8.71 -13.44 -2.97
CA ILE A 71 8.20 -14.68 -2.36
C ILE A 71 6.71 -14.51 -2.04
N THR A 72 6.33 -13.39 -1.42
CA THR A 72 4.92 -13.09 -1.10
C THR A 72 4.05 -13.07 -2.35
N THR A 73 4.48 -12.38 -3.40
CA THR A 73 3.70 -12.23 -4.64
C THR A 73 3.67 -13.52 -5.45
N TYR A 74 4.76 -14.27 -5.50
CA TYR A 74 4.77 -15.58 -6.16
C TYR A 74 3.84 -16.57 -5.45
N ALA A 75 3.91 -16.65 -4.13
CA ALA A 75 3.00 -17.49 -3.34
C ALA A 75 1.54 -17.11 -3.56
N ALA A 76 1.24 -15.82 -3.71
CA ALA A 76 -0.12 -15.36 -3.96
C ALA A 76 -0.65 -15.82 -5.32
N LEU A 77 0.16 -15.69 -6.38
CA LEU A 77 -0.21 -16.18 -7.70
C LEU A 77 -0.39 -17.69 -7.74
N ASP A 78 0.44 -18.43 -7.01
CA ASP A 78 0.39 -19.90 -6.97
C ASP A 78 -0.79 -20.42 -6.11
N LEU A 79 -1.11 -19.77 -5.00
CA LEU A 79 -2.14 -20.21 -4.05
C LEU A 79 -3.54 -19.70 -4.35
N LEU A 80 -3.66 -18.47 -4.83
CA LEU A 80 -4.94 -17.79 -5.04
C LEU A 80 -5.27 -17.59 -6.51
N GLY A 81 -4.27 -17.61 -7.38
CA GLY A 81 -4.40 -17.36 -8.81
C GLY A 81 -4.39 -15.88 -9.21
N PRO A 82 -4.09 -15.59 -10.49
CA PRO A 82 -3.98 -14.22 -10.98
C PRO A 82 -5.30 -13.44 -11.01
N ASP A 83 -6.42 -14.15 -11.09
CA ASP A 83 -7.77 -13.57 -11.20
C ASP A 83 -8.46 -13.37 -9.85
N PHE A 84 -7.81 -13.76 -8.73
CA PHE A 84 -8.36 -13.55 -7.39
C PHE A 84 -8.65 -12.07 -7.14
N THR A 85 -9.82 -11.76 -6.54
CA THR A 85 -10.25 -10.43 -6.15
C THR A 85 -10.68 -10.38 -4.68
N TRP A 86 -10.61 -9.21 -4.08
CA TRP A 86 -11.18 -8.89 -2.77
C TRP A 86 -12.51 -8.17 -2.95
N SER A 87 -13.57 -8.62 -2.26
CA SER A 87 -14.89 -7.98 -2.35
C SER A 87 -15.10 -7.00 -1.19
N ASN A 88 -15.13 -5.71 -1.48
CA ASN A 88 -15.53 -4.67 -0.54
C ASN A 88 -17.06 -4.62 -0.48
N ARG A 89 -17.64 -4.84 0.70
CA ARG A 89 -19.08 -5.00 0.89
C ARG A 89 -19.65 -3.93 1.79
N VAL A 90 -20.82 -3.44 1.40
CA VAL A 90 -21.59 -2.49 2.21
C VAL A 90 -22.90 -3.15 2.62
N TYR A 91 -23.22 -3.07 3.90
CA TYR A 91 -24.43 -3.63 4.49
C TYR A 91 -25.28 -2.54 5.13
N VAL A 92 -26.55 -2.83 5.32
CA VAL A 92 -27.50 -2.04 6.11
C VAL A 92 -28.13 -2.90 7.19
N ASP A 93 -28.33 -2.35 8.39
CA ASP A 93 -28.95 -3.07 9.51
C ASP A 93 -30.34 -2.52 9.89
N GLY A 94 -30.92 -1.69 9.03
CA GLY A 94 -32.25 -1.12 9.19
C GLY A 94 -33.03 -1.03 7.89
N PRO A 95 -34.29 -0.57 7.93
CA PRO A 95 -35.10 -0.33 6.77
C PRO A 95 -34.61 0.90 5.98
N VAL A 96 -34.79 0.85 4.65
CA VAL A 96 -34.54 1.98 3.75
C VAL A 96 -35.85 2.42 3.14
N SER A 97 -36.22 3.68 3.31
CA SER A 97 -37.42 4.29 2.73
C SER A 97 -37.13 5.71 2.29
N ASP A 98 -37.57 6.09 1.10
CA ASP A 98 -37.45 7.44 0.53
C ASP A 98 -36.01 8.01 0.53
N GLY A 99 -35.03 7.14 0.40
CA GLY A 99 -33.62 7.52 0.42
C GLY A 99 -33.00 7.58 1.80
N VAL A 100 -33.74 7.26 2.86
CA VAL A 100 -33.29 7.30 4.25
C VAL A 100 -33.12 5.89 4.79
N LEU A 101 -31.96 5.59 5.31
CA LEU A 101 -31.67 4.39 6.10
C LEU A 101 -31.95 4.68 7.57
N ASP A 102 -32.97 4.03 8.16
CA ASP A 102 -33.24 4.06 9.58
C ASP A 102 -32.45 2.95 10.29
N GLY A 103 -31.15 3.15 10.39
CA GLY A 103 -30.17 2.20 10.86
C GLY A 103 -28.75 2.61 10.49
N ASN A 104 -27.83 1.67 10.58
CA ASN A 104 -26.41 1.90 10.27
C ASN A 104 -26.06 1.41 8.86
N LEU A 105 -25.13 2.14 8.23
CA LEU A 105 -24.44 1.73 7.01
C LEU A 105 -23.10 1.10 7.40
N ILE A 106 -22.86 -0.16 7.04
CA ILE A 106 -21.67 -0.89 7.46
C ILE A 106 -20.76 -1.13 6.25
N LEU A 107 -19.57 -0.55 6.26
CA LEU A 107 -18.50 -0.82 5.28
C LEU A 107 -17.64 -1.95 5.83
N ARG A 108 -17.75 -3.15 5.25
CA ARG A 108 -16.95 -4.31 5.62
C ARG A 108 -15.76 -4.47 4.70
N GLY A 109 -14.56 -4.27 5.26
CA GLY A 109 -13.31 -4.51 4.56
C GLY A 109 -13.04 -5.99 4.33
N SER A 110 -12.40 -6.29 3.23
CA SER A 110 -11.98 -7.64 2.81
C SER A 110 -10.46 -7.82 2.83
N GLY A 111 -9.72 -6.79 3.25
CA GLY A 111 -8.27 -6.76 3.13
C GLY A 111 -7.80 -6.33 1.73
N ASP A 112 -8.63 -5.67 0.93
CA ASP A 112 -8.26 -5.14 -0.39
C ASP A 112 -6.99 -4.29 -0.29
N PRO A 113 -5.90 -4.64 -0.99
CA PRO A 113 -4.63 -3.90 -0.94
C PRO A 113 -4.70 -2.52 -1.58
N LYS A 114 -5.75 -2.23 -2.38
CA LYS A 114 -5.80 -1.01 -3.21
C LYS A 114 -7.21 -0.40 -3.26
N LEU A 115 -7.87 -0.26 -2.10
CA LEU A 115 -9.08 0.56 -2.00
C LEU A 115 -8.68 2.05 -1.94
N VAL A 116 -8.25 2.56 -3.11
CA VAL A 116 -7.86 3.96 -3.30
C VAL A 116 -9.08 4.86 -3.42
N LEU A 117 -8.83 6.19 -3.43
CA LEU A 117 -9.83 7.24 -3.42
C LEU A 117 -10.93 7.03 -4.46
N GLU A 118 -10.57 6.77 -5.72
CA GLU A 118 -11.51 6.62 -6.83
C GLU A 118 -12.44 5.41 -6.65
N ARG A 119 -11.89 4.34 -6.07
CA ARG A 119 -12.65 3.11 -5.82
C ARG A 119 -13.60 3.26 -4.64
N LEU A 120 -13.16 3.95 -3.59
CA LEU A 120 -14.04 4.28 -2.45
C LEU A 120 -15.15 5.25 -2.88
N ASP A 121 -14.86 6.28 -3.69
CA ASP A 121 -15.86 7.19 -4.24
C ASP A 121 -16.91 6.43 -5.07
N ALA A 122 -16.45 5.55 -5.97
CA ALA A 122 -17.36 4.72 -6.76
C ALA A 122 -18.26 3.83 -5.89
N LEU A 123 -17.71 3.22 -4.83
CA LEU A 123 -18.46 2.40 -3.88
C LEU A 123 -19.54 3.23 -3.16
N LEU A 124 -19.18 4.41 -2.64
CA LEU A 124 -20.12 5.29 -1.93
C LEU A 124 -21.21 5.84 -2.87
N ARG A 125 -20.85 6.25 -4.09
CA ARG A 125 -21.85 6.66 -5.10
C ARG A 125 -22.78 5.52 -5.48
N GLN A 126 -22.31 4.29 -5.52
CA GLN A 126 -23.16 3.12 -5.78
C GLN A 126 -24.16 2.89 -4.64
N VAL A 127 -23.77 3.14 -3.37
CA VAL A 127 -24.69 3.11 -2.22
C VAL A 127 -25.81 4.13 -2.41
N ILE A 128 -25.45 5.36 -2.79
CA ILE A 128 -26.41 6.45 -3.04
C ILE A 128 -27.32 6.12 -4.23
N ALA A 129 -26.77 5.61 -5.32
CA ALA A 129 -27.53 5.24 -6.51
C ALA A 129 -28.54 4.10 -6.24
N GLN A 130 -28.22 3.19 -5.30
CA GLN A 130 -29.10 2.13 -4.85
C GLN A 130 -30.12 2.56 -3.78
N GLY A 131 -30.18 3.87 -3.48
CA GLY A 131 -31.28 4.46 -2.73
C GLY A 131 -30.98 4.81 -1.28
N VAL A 132 -29.71 4.77 -0.80
CA VAL A 132 -29.35 5.30 0.52
C VAL A 132 -28.63 6.62 0.37
N ARG A 133 -29.31 7.73 0.65
CA ARG A 133 -28.79 9.11 0.61
C ARG A 133 -28.59 9.72 1.99
N GLU A 134 -29.34 9.24 2.97
CA GLU A 134 -29.25 9.67 4.36
C GLU A 134 -29.16 8.47 5.27
N VAL A 135 -28.24 8.52 6.23
CA VAL A 135 -28.04 7.50 7.27
C VAL A 135 -28.39 8.16 8.61
N ARG A 136 -29.43 7.64 9.31
CA ARG A 136 -29.85 8.14 10.64
C ARG A 136 -28.96 7.62 11.74
N GLY A 137 -28.51 6.36 11.63
CA GLY A 137 -27.53 5.78 12.53
C GLY A 137 -26.11 6.17 12.19
N ASP A 138 -25.17 5.25 12.40
CA ASP A 138 -23.74 5.44 12.15
C ASP A 138 -23.31 4.86 10.79
N ILE A 139 -22.17 5.31 10.28
CA ILE A 139 -21.39 4.55 9.32
C ILE A 139 -20.37 3.74 10.10
N VAL A 140 -20.50 2.42 10.04
CA VAL A 140 -19.67 1.47 10.79
C VAL A 140 -18.59 0.90 9.89
N LEU A 141 -17.34 0.97 10.32
CA LEU A 141 -16.18 0.43 9.62
C LEU A 141 -15.82 -0.93 10.23
N ASP A 142 -16.12 -2.00 9.51
CA ASP A 142 -15.78 -3.36 9.94
C ASP A 142 -14.43 -3.78 9.35
N ARG A 143 -13.43 -3.84 10.22
CA ARG A 143 -12.03 -4.17 9.92
C ARG A 143 -11.65 -5.57 10.39
N SER A 144 -12.63 -6.36 10.82
CA SER A 144 -12.45 -7.62 11.58
C SER A 144 -11.78 -8.75 10.80
N ILE A 145 -11.70 -8.63 9.45
CA ILE A 145 -11.05 -9.63 8.60
C ILE A 145 -9.54 -9.79 8.93
N PHE A 146 -8.89 -8.74 9.47
CA PHE A 146 -7.51 -8.80 9.91
C PHE A 146 -7.39 -8.52 11.41
N GLN A 147 -6.46 -9.23 12.05
CA GLN A 147 -6.01 -8.96 13.40
C GLN A 147 -4.53 -8.57 13.34
N VAL A 148 -4.27 -7.28 13.31
CA VAL A 148 -2.94 -6.70 13.21
C VAL A 148 -2.56 -6.10 14.55
N PRO A 149 -1.41 -6.49 15.15
CA PRO A 149 -0.92 -5.85 16.36
C PRO A 149 -0.57 -4.38 16.10
N GLU A 150 -0.77 -3.55 17.10
CA GLU A 150 -0.30 -2.17 17.04
C GLU A 150 1.21 -2.13 16.93
N ARG A 151 1.69 -1.31 16.01
CA ARG A 151 3.11 -1.02 15.83
C ARG A 151 3.30 0.49 15.79
N HIS A 152 4.38 0.94 16.41
CA HIS A 152 4.79 2.34 16.24
C HIS A 152 5.22 2.55 14.78
N PRO A 153 4.66 3.54 14.05
CA PRO A 153 4.98 3.74 12.63
C PRO A 153 6.46 3.97 12.35
N GLY A 154 7.21 4.56 13.29
CA GLY A 154 8.65 4.76 13.16
C GLY A 154 9.52 3.57 13.56
N ALA A 155 8.94 2.41 13.92
CA ALA A 155 9.71 1.28 14.46
C ALA A 155 10.72 0.67 13.46
N PHE A 156 10.59 0.95 12.17
CA PHE A 156 11.48 0.43 11.14
C PHE A 156 12.71 1.34 10.89
N ASP A 157 12.49 2.65 10.80
CA ASP A 157 13.50 3.62 10.33
C ASP A 157 13.42 5.00 10.98
N ASP A 158 12.68 5.13 12.08
CA ASP A 158 12.39 6.38 12.79
C ASP A 158 11.65 7.44 11.95
N GLU A 159 11.00 7.02 10.83
CA GLU A 159 10.29 7.90 9.91
C GLU A 159 8.75 7.63 9.94
N PRO A 160 8.04 7.99 11.03
CA PRO A 160 6.64 7.61 11.23
C PRO A 160 5.67 8.15 10.19
N LEU A 161 6.03 9.23 9.50
CA LEU A 161 5.20 9.90 8.52
C LEU A 161 5.45 9.41 7.07
N ARG A 162 6.30 8.42 6.88
CA ARG A 162 6.49 7.79 5.57
C ARG A 162 5.34 6.85 5.25
N PRO A 163 4.68 7.00 4.09
CA PRO A 163 3.56 6.15 3.70
C PRO A 163 3.85 4.64 3.72
N TYR A 164 5.09 4.23 3.44
CA TYR A 164 5.48 2.82 3.45
C TYR A 164 5.55 2.20 4.85
N ASN A 165 5.49 3.02 5.91
CA ASN A 165 5.43 2.61 7.30
C ASN A 165 4.00 2.47 7.84
N ALA A 166 3.00 2.82 7.04
CA ALA A 166 1.61 2.61 7.43
C ALA A 166 1.31 1.11 7.65
N SER A 167 0.58 0.80 8.73
CA SER A 167 0.19 -0.56 9.06
C SER A 167 -0.93 -1.05 8.14
N PRO A 168 -0.93 -2.35 7.78
CA PRO A 168 -2.04 -2.97 7.05
C PRO A 168 -3.34 -2.91 7.85
N ASP A 169 -4.46 -3.12 7.17
CA ASP A 169 -5.78 -2.92 7.74
C ASP A 169 -6.84 -3.77 7.04
N GLY A 170 -7.81 -4.32 7.78
CA GLY A 170 -8.93 -5.03 7.19
C GLY A 170 -9.75 -4.18 6.22
N LEU A 171 -9.82 -2.86 6.45
CA LEU A 171 -10.39 -1.84 5.58
C LEU A 171 -9.32 -0.77 5.31
N LEU A 172 -8.36 -1.09 4.45
CA LEU A 172 -7.27 -0.19 4.09
C LEU A 172 -7.75 0.87 3.10
N VAL A 173 -8.04 2.06 3.57
CA VAL A 173 -8.41 3.20 2.73
C VAL A 173 -7.15 3.96 2.33
N ASN A 174 -6.94 4.13 1.01
CA ASN A 174 -5.91 4.98 0.39
C ASN A 174 -4.54 4.95 1.08
N PHE A 175 -4.07 3.74 1.45
CA PHE A 175 -2.78 3.50 2.12
C PHE A 175 -2.56 4.28 3.43
N LYS A 176 -3.64 4.76 4.08
CA LYS A 176 -3.60 5.65 5.27
C LYS A 176 -2.74 6.91 5.06
N SER A 177 -2.72 7.44 3.85
CA SER A 177 -1.84 8.54 3.46
C SER A 177 -2.62 9.71 2.86
N LEU A 178 -2.12 10.92 3.13
CA LEU A 178 -2.53 12.16 2.49
C LEU A 178 -1.46 12.56 1.48
N VAL A 179 -1.87 13.04 0.31
CA VAL A 179 -0.97 13.64 -0.66
C VAL A 179 -1.25 15.13 -0.70
N PHE A 180 -0.26 15.93 -0.31
CA PHE A 180 -0.32 17.39 -0.44
C PHE A 180 0.24 17.79 -1.79
N THR A 181 -0.54 18.54 -2.57
CA THR A 181 -0.11 19.16 -3.84
C THR A 181 0.12 20.63 -3.59
N PHE A 182 1.32 21.11 -3.93
CA PHE A 182 1.71 22.51 -3.85
C PHE A 182 1.83 23.06 -5.27
N THR A 183 0.96 24.02 -5.63
CA THR A 183 0.95 24.63 -6.96
C THR A 183 1.24 26.12 -6.85
N PRO A 184 2.37 26.63 -7.38
CA PRO A 184 2.67 28.07 -7.36
C PRO A 184 1.60 28.88 -8.11
N ASP A 185 1.17 29.97 -7.47
CA ASP A 185 0.33 31.02 -8.04
C ASP A 185 1.05 32.37 -7.93
N PRO A 186 1.94 32.71 -8.88
CA PRO A 186 2.71 33.95 -8.84
C PRO A 186 1.85 35.21 -8.87
N ALA A 187 0.67 35.16 -9.51
CA ALA A 187 -0.22 36.30 -9.61
C ALA A 187 -0.71 36.79 -8.23
N HIS A 188 -0.85 35.88 -7.28
CA HIS A 188 -1.26 36.17 -5.92
C HIS A 188 -0.14 36.01 -4.88
N SER A 189 1.12 35.84 -5.33
CA SER A 189 2.31 35.64 -4.48
C SER A 189 2.17 34.49 -3.47
N GLN A 190 1.46 33.43 -3.83
CA GLN A 190 1.18 32.28 -2.98
C GLN A 190 1.40 30.94 -3.71
N ALA A 191 1.55 29.86 -2.96
CA ALA A 191 1.36 28.50 -3.43
C ALA A 191 0.06 27.95 -2.88
N LEU A 192 -0.81 27.46 -3.76
CA LEU A 192 -2.03 26.76 -3.38
C LEU A 192 -1.68 25.40 -2.83
N ILE A 193 -2.41 24.98 -1.79
CA ILE A 193 -2.27 23.65 -1.18
C ILE A 193 -3.57 22.89 -1.39
N ARG A 194 -3.48 21.70 -1.96
CA ARG A 194 -4.55 20.71 -1.98
C ARG A 194 -4.12 19.47 -1.24
N SER A 195 -5.05 18.80 -0.58
CA SER A 195 -4.82 17.49 0.05
C SER A 195 -5.79 16.46 -0.51
N GLU A 196 -5.29 15.28 -0.80
CA GLU A 196 -6.07 14.13 -1.23
C GLU A 196 -5.70 12.90 -0.40
N PRO A 197 -6.69 12.09 0.03
CA PRO A 197 -8.15 12.31 -0.04
C PRO A 197 -8.61 13.49 0.82
N PRO A 198 -9.88 13.95 0.67
CA PRO A 198 -10.48 14.85 1.63
C PRO A 198 -10.56 14.15 3.00
N ILE A 199 -10.35 14.91 4.07
CA ILE A 199 -10.31 14.37 5.44
C ILE A 199 -11.11 15.27 6.38
N ALA A 200 -12.13 14.71 7.02
CA ALA A 200 -13.02 15.46 7.90
C ALA A 200 -12.34 15.85 9.22
N GLY A 201 -12.63 17.07 9.69
CA GLY A 201 -12.15 17.56 10.99
C GLY A 201 -10.65 17.80 11.06
N VAL A 202 -9.97 18.00 9.92
CA VAL A 202 -8.56 18.39 9.86
C VAL A 202 -8.43 19.75 9.19
N GLU A 203 -7.87 20.70 9.91
CA GLU A 203 -7.55 22.01 9.38
C GLU A 203 -6.27 21.97 8.55
N ILE A 204 -6.40 22.26 7.25
CA ILE A 204 -5.27 22.29 6.30
C ILE A 204 -5.24 23.68 5.66
N PRO A 205 -4.09 24.39 5.67
CA PRO A 205 -3.98 25.69 5.02
C PRO A 205 -4.26 25.58 3.52
N ALA A 206 -5.07 26.47 2.96
CA ALA A 206 -5.36 26.50 1.54
C ALA A 206 -4.20 27.04 0.69
N SER A 207 -3.31 27.81 1.30
CA SER A 207 -2.14 28.38 0.63
C SER A 207 -1.03 28.76 1.61
N LEU A 208 0.14 29.03 1.07
CA LEU A 208 1.26 29.63 1.79
C LEU A 208 2.01 30.61 0.88
N ALA A 209 2.80 31.52 1.48
CA ALA A 209 3.52 32.55 0.73
C ALA A 209 4.61 31.93 -0.15
N LEU A 210 4.82 32.51 -1.35
CA LEU A 210 5.94 32.16 -2.21
C LEU A 210 7.27 32.73 -1.69
N ALA A 211 8.37 32.03 -2.00
CA ALA A 211 9.72 32.50 -1.89
C ALA A 211 10.36 32.63 -3.27
N SER A 212 11.27 33.58 -3.41
CA SER A 212 12.21 33.66 -4.52
C SER A 212 13.41 32.72 -4.28
N GLY A 213 14.13 32.36 -5.35
CA GLY A 213 15.32 31.54 -5.30
C GLY A 213 15.12 30.11 -5.83
N PRO A 214 16.18 29.29 -5.80
CA PRO A 214 16.15 27.91 -6.32
C PRO A 214 15.23 27.02 -5.48
N CYS A 215 14.75 25.91 -6.09
CA CYS A 215 13.88 24.95 -5.41
C CYS A 215 14.53 24.32 -4.14
N GLY A 216 15.77 23.86 -4.25
CA GLY A 216 16.52 23.29 -3.14
C GLY A 216 15.76 22.20 -2.37
N ASP A 217 16.02 22.11 -1.08
CA ASP A 217 15.23 21.27 -0.17
C ASP A 217 13.96 22.01 0.28
N TRP A 218 13.00 22.06 -0.62
CA TRP A 218 11.73 22.75 -0.40
C TRP A 218 10.92 22.17 0.77
N ARG A 219 11.05 20.86 1.05
CA ARG A 219 10.32 20.23 2.17
C ARG A 219 10.82 20.72 3.51
N ALA A 220 12.13 20.73 3.72
CA ALA A 220 12.74 21.34 4.92
C ALA A 220 12.38 22.82 5.02
N GLY A 221 12.40 23.54 3.88
CA GLY A 221 12.04 24.97 3.83
C GLY A 221 10.60 25.28 4.25
N LEU A 222 9.67 24.34 4.09
CA LEU A 222 8.27 24.49 4.52
C LEU A 222 8.08 24.42 6.04
N ARG A 223 9.00 23.83 6.78
CA ARG A 223 8.88 23.63 8.24
C ARG A 223 7.49 23.11 8.63
N ALA A 224 7.12 21.99 8.00
CA ALA A 224 5.82 21.37 8.19
C ALA A 224 5.68 20.78 9.60
N ASP A 225 4.50 20.92 10.17
CA ASP A 225 4.08 20.26 11.41
C ASP A 225 2.86 19.39 11.13
N PHE A 226 3.05 18.08 11.21
CA PHE A 226 2.03 17.04 11.07
C PHE A 226 1.76 16.31 12.40
N SER A 227 2.19 16.85 13.52
CA SER A 227 2.09 16.17 14.83
C SER A 227 0.66 16.16 15.39
N SER A 228 -0.20 17.09 14.95
CA SER A 228 -1.60 17.15 15.38
C SER A 228 -2.51 16.33 14.46
N PRO A 229 -3.44 15.52 15.00
CA PRO A 229 -4.43 14.83 14.20
C PRO A 229 -5.52 15.76 13.63
N ASP A 230 -5.65 16.96 14.15
CA ASP A 230 -6.72 17.89 13.77
C ASP A 230 -6.24 19.08 12.93
N ARG A 231 -4.93 19.19 12.73
CA ARG A 231 -4.37 20.35 12.03
C ARG A 231 -2.99 20.09 11.44
N VAL A 232 -2.81 20.53 10.19
CA VAL A 232 -1.52 20.62 9.51
C VAL A 232 -1.06 22.09 9.49
N ARG A 233 0.24 22.33 9.70
CA ARG A 233 0.83 23.66 9.62
C ARG A 233 2.05 23.66 8.70
N PHE A 234 2.23 24.79 8.01
CA PHE A 234 3.42 25.11 7.24
C PHE A 234 3.91 26.50 7.67
N ALA A 235 5.03 26.56 8.38
CA ALA A 235 5.58 27.81 8.90
C ALA A 235 6.57 28.49 7.95
N GLY A 236 6.90 27.86 6.83
CA GLY A 236 7.85 28.32 5.83
C GLY A 236 7.21 29.01 4.63
N ARG A 237 7.99 29.09 3.54
CA ARG A 237 7.57 29.61 2.25
C ARG A 237 7.86 28.59 1.16
N TYR A 238 7.07 28.61 0.09
CA TYR A 238 7.27 27.69 -1.03
C TYR A 238 8.08 28.35 -2.15
N PRO A 239 9.23 27.78 -2.58
CA PRO A 239 9.98 28.35 -3.70
C PRO A 239 9.22 28.22 -5.01
N ALA A 240 8.91 29.34 -5.67
CA ALA A 240 8.18 29.33 -6.96
C ALA A 240 8.87 28.51 -8.05
N ALA A 241 10.21 28.46 -8.02
CA ALA A 241 11.02 27.67 -8.96
C ALA A 241 10.84 26.15 -8.84
N CYS A 242 10.18 25.64 -7.80
CA CYS A 242 9.86 24.22 -7.68
C CYS A 242 8.82 23.75 -8.70
N GLY A 243 7.98 24.66 -9.23
CA GLY A 243 6.80 24.26 -9.97
C GLY A 243 5.81 23.50 -9.07
N GLU A 244 4.96 22.69 -9.65
CA GLU A 244 4.06 21.83 -8.89
C GLU A 244 4.84 20.66 -8.24
N ARG A 245 4.55 20.38 -6.97
CA ARG A 245 5.15 19.26 -6.22
C ARG A 245 4.12 18.53 -5.40
N LEU A 246 4.35 17.23 -5.28
CA LEU A 246 3.57 16.32 -4.43
C LEU A 246 4.37 15.93 -3.19
N TRP A 247 3.68 15.86 -2.06
CA TRP A 247 4.24 15.37 -0.81
C TRP A 247 3.29 14.36 -0.15
N PRO A 248 3.50 13.06 -0.36
CA PRO A 248 2.75 12.04 0.34
C PRO A 248 3.24 11.92 1.80
N VAL A 249 2.29 11.88 2.73
CA VAL A 249 2.52 11.81 4.17
C VAL A 249 1.56 10.79 4.78
N ALA A 250 2.04 9.85 5.59
CA ALA A 250 1.17 9.00 6.38
C ALA A 250 0.44 9.84 7.45
N TYR A 251 -0.84 9.54 7.67
CA TYR A 251 -1.60 10.29 8.68
C TYR A 251 -1.15 9.92 10.09
N VAL A 252 -0.95 10.93 10.93
CA VAL A 252 -0.35 10.80 12.27
C VAL A 252 -1.16 9.91 13.21
N GLU A 253 -2.49 9.85 13.06
CA GLU A 253 -3.39 8.99 13.83
C GLU A 253 -4.02 7.91 12.91
N PRO A 254 -3.30 6.82 12.60
CA PRO A 254 -3.72 5.85 11.58
C PRO A 254 -5.08 5.18 11.86
N ARG A 255 -5.52 5.12 13.12
CA ARG A 255 -6.82 4.54 13.50
C ARG A 255 -7.98 5.44 13.06
N ALA A 256 -7.86 6.74 13.26
CA ALA A 256 -8.91 7.70 12.90
C ALA A 256 -9.00 7.99 11.40
N TYR A 257 -7.95 7.65 10.63
CA TYR A 257 -7.83 8.01 9.22
C TYR A 257 -9.04 7.57 8.38
N ALA A 258 -9.37 6.28 8.42
CA ALA A 258 -10.46 5.74 7.59
C ALA A 258 -11.81 6.39 7.92
N ALA A 259 -12.09 6.64 9.20
CA ALA A 259 -13.33 7.28 9.62
C ALA A 259 -13.44 8.72 9.08
N ARG A 260 -12.38 9.50 9.20
CA ARG A 260 -12.32 10.88 8.71
C ARG A 260 -12.43 10.98 7.18
N VAL A 261 -11.76 10.06 6.45
CA VAL A 261 -11.84 10.03 4.99
C VAL A 261 -13.21 9.59 4.52
N VAL A 262 -13.77 8.52 5.10
CA VAL A 262 -15.11 8.03 4.73
C VAL A 262 -16.17 9.11 5.01
N GLN A 263 -16.08 9.83 6.14
CA GLN A 263 -16.98 10.95 6.41
C GLN A 263 -16.91 12.01 5.32
N ALA A 264 -15.69 12.51 5.01
CA ALA A 264 -15.53 13.57 4.01
C ALA A 264 -15.98 13.14 2.62
N MET A 265 -15.71 11.88 2.25
CA MET A 265 -16.10 11.35 0.94
C MET A 265 -17.59 11.05 0.85
N TRP A 266 -18.24 10.62 1.95
CA TRP A 266 -19.69 10.47 2.00
C TRP A 266 -20.39 11.82 1.77
N ASP A 267 -19.94 12.86 2.46
CA ASP A 267 -20.45 14.22 2.31
C ASP A 267 -20.21 14.75 0.88
N ALA A 268 -19.01 14.54 0.33
CA ALA A 268 -18.66 14.95 -1.04
C ALA A 268 -19.48 14.20 -2.11
N ALA A 269 -19.86 12.96 -1.85
CA ALA A 269 -20.74 12.19 -2.74
C ALA A 269 -22.22 12.65 -2.69
N GLY A 270 -22.57 13.56 -1.76
CA GLY A 270 -23.92 14.07 -1.55
C GLY A 270 -24.74 13.26 -0.54
N GLY A 271 -24.10 12.41 0.24
CA GLY A 271 -24.72 11.69 1.34
C GLY A 271 -24.92 12.58 2.57
N ARG A 272 -25.87 12.21 3.45
CA ARG A 272 -26.06 12.83 4.76
C ARG A 272 -25.90 11.79 5.85
N LEU A 273 -25.27 12.17 6.97
CA LEU A 273 -25.08 11.32 8.14
C LEU A 273 -25.55 12.07 9.38
N GLN A 274 -26.50 11.49 10.13
CA GLN A 274 -26.94 12.05 11.41
C GLN A 274 -26.07 11.57 12.57
N GLY A 275 -25.61 10.33 12.53
CA GLY A 275 -24.68 9.76 13.49
C GLY A 275 -23.21 10.14 13.20
N ARG A 276 -22.32 9.18 13.39
CA ARG A 276 -20.88 9.36 13.15
C ARG A 276 -20.27 8.17 12.42
N VAL A 277 -19.07 8.35 11.86
CA VAL A 277 -18.27 7.22 11.35
C VAL A 277 -17.47 6.63 12.51
N ARG A 278 -17.58 5.33 12.75
CA ARG A 278 -16.91 4.63 13.85
C ARG A 278 -16.51 3.20 13.49
N GLU A 279 -15.59 2.63 14.25
CA GLU A 279 -15.28 1.20 14.16
C GLU A 279 -16.42 0.33 14.75
N GLY A 280 -16.54 -0.88 14.22
CA GLY A 280 -17.48 -1.88 14.67
C GLY A 280 -17.41 -3.16 13.84
N THR A 281 -18.37 -4.05 14.04
CA THR A 281 -18.48 -5.32 13.31
C THR A 281 -19.83 -5.41 12.60
N THR A 282 -19.88 -6.12 11.49
CA THR A 282 -21.09 -6.36 10.73
C THR A 282 -22.03 -7.29 11.52
N PRO A 283 -23.24 -6.84 11.91
CA PRO A 283 -24.20 -7.71 12.56
C PRO A 283 -24.61 -8.88 11.65
N ALA A 284 -24.90 -10.05 12.26
CA ALA A 284 -25.31 -11.22 11.49
C ALA A 284 -26.63 -11.01 10.71
N ALA A 285 -27.51 -10.15 11.20
CA ALA A 285 -28.79 -9.81 10.57
C ALA A 285 -28.66 -8.68 9.51
N ALA A 286 -27.48 -8.08 9.35
CA ALA A 286 -27.29 -6.99 8.38
C ALA A 286 -27.44 -7.52 6.95
N ARG A 287 -28.16 -6.76 6.12
CA ARG A 287 -28.45 -7.11 4.73
C ARG A 287 -27.40 -6.51 3.81
N LEU A 288 -26.84 -7.31 2.92
CA LEU A 288 -25.94 -6.84 1.87
C LEU A 288 -26.66 -5.82 0.98
N TRP A 289 -26.03 -4.67 0.79
CA TRP A 289 -26.56 -3.58 -0.03
C TRP A 289 -25.78 -3.41 -1.33
N VAL A 290 -24.44 -3.30 -1.24
CA VAL A 290 -23.54 -3.14 -2.37
C VAL A 290 -22.34 -4.06 -2.20
N SER A 291 -21.80 -4.57 -3.29
CA SER A 291 -20.53 -5.27 -3.36
C SER A 291 -19.71 -4.76 -4.55
N ALA A 292 -18.46 -4.44 -4.33
CA ALA A 292 -17.52 -4.02 -5.38
C ALA A 292 -16.20 -4.79 -5.24
N ASP A 293 -15.80 -5.47 -6.31
CA ASP A 293 -14.56 -6.23 -6.33
C ASP A 293 -13.33 -5.32 -6.55
N SER A 294 -12.20 -5.75 -6.02
CA SER A 294 -10.90 -5.11 -6.23
C SER A 294 -10.39 -5.27 -7.67
N LEU A 295 -9.23 -4.70 -7.97
CA LEU A 295 -8.43 -5.15 -9.10
C LEU A 295 -8.03 -6.61 -8.91
N PRO A 296 -7.80 -7.38 -10.01
CA PRO A 296 -7.34 -8.76 -9.91
C PRO A 296 -5.93 -8.84 -9.32
N MET A 297 -5.61 -9.99 -8.73
CA MET A 297 -4.32 -10.29 -8.09
C MET A 297 -3.14 -9.96 -9.00
N GLY A 298 -3.23 -10.26 -10.29
CA GLY A 298 -2.15 -9.98 -11.25
C GLY A 298 -1.74 -8.51 -11.28
N ASP A 299 -2.71 -7.60 -11.29
CA ASP A 299 -2.48 -6.15 -11.28
C ASP A 299 -1.92 -5.68 -9.92
N ILE A 300 -2.43 -6.24 -8.83
CA ILE A 300 -1.94 -5.95 -7.47
C ILE A 300 -0.48 -6.38 -7.32
N VAL A 301 -0.13 -7.56 -7.81
CA VAL A 301 1.25 -8.08 -7.80
C VAL A 301 2.19 -7.21 -8.64
N ALA A 302 1.74 -6.77 -9.83
CA ALA A 302 2.51 -5.87 -10.67
C ALA A 302 2.83 -4.56 -9.95
N ASP A 303 1.85 -3.96 -9.27
CA ASP A 303 2.04 -2.74 -8.48
C ASP A 303 2.96 -2.95 -7.27
N ILE A 304 2.77 -4.04 -6.51
CA ILE A 304 3.62 -4.37 -5.36
C ILE A 304 5.08 -4.44 -5.79
N ASN A 305 5.37 -5.17 -6.87
CA ASN A 305 6.74 -5.41 -7.31
C ASN A 305 7.36 -4.18 -7.99
N LYS A 306 6.58 -3.43 -8.77
CA LYS A 306 7.05 -2.23 -9.48
C LYS A 306 7.37 -1.08 -8.52
N PHE A 307 6.50 -0.84 -7.55
CA PHE A 307 6.61 0.30 -6.63
C PHE A 307 7.18 -0.09 -5.26
N SER A 308 7.47 -1.37 -5.05
CA SER A 308 7.95 -1.89 -3.77
C SER A 308 7.06 -1.51 -2.58
N ASN A 309 5.72 -1.52 -2.78
CA ASN A 309 4.77 -1.06 -1.79
C ASN A 309 4.65 -2.03 -0.60
N ASN A 310 5.16 -1.61 0.57
CA ASN A 310 5.17 -2.42 1.78
C ASN A 310 3.76 -2.71 2.28
N VAL A 311 2.88 -1.71 2.29
CA VAL A 311 1.52 -1.85 2.84
C VAL A 311 0.71 -2.84 2.02
N MET A 312 0.78 -2.74 0.67
CA MET A 312 0.12 -3.71 -0.21
C MET A 312 0.67 -5.13 -0.04
N ALA A 313 1.99 -5.27 0.11
CA ALA A 313 2.61 -6.58 0.34
C ALA A 313 2.15 -7.21 1.67
N GLN A 314 2.02 -6.41 2.73
CA GLN A 314 1.51 -6.87 4.02
C GLN A 314 0.01 -7.22 3.96
N GLN A 315 -0.81 -6.46 3.21
CA GLN A 315 -2.21 -6.82 2.94
C GLN A 315 -2.32 -8.18 2.25
N LEU A 316 -1.51 -8.36 1.20
CA LEU A 316 -1.44 -9.62 0.47
C LEU A 316 -0.99 -10.77 1.37
N PHE A 317 0.01 -10.55 2.21
CA PHE A 317 0.49 -11.54 3.17
C PHE A 317 -0.61 -11.96 4.17
N LEU A 318 -1.35 -11.00 4.73
CA LEU A 318 -2.46 -11.28 5.65
C LEU A 318 -3.63 -12.00 4.97
N THR A 319 -3.77 -11.84 3.66
CA THR A 319 -4.80 -12.53 2.88
C THR A 319 -4.63 -14.06 2.93
N PHE A 320 -3.41 -14.59 3.00
CA PHE A 320 -3.19 -16.03 3.08
C PHE A 320 -3.91 -16.69 4.26
N SER A 321 -3.72 -16.17 5.46
CA SER A 321 -4.41 -16.72 6.62
C SER A 321 -5.89 -16.35 6.67
N SER A 322 -6.30 -15.20 6.13
CA SER A 322 -7.71 -14.85 6.10
C SER A 322 -8.52 -15.78 5.19
N GLN A 323 -7.96 -16.24 4.08
CA GLN A 323 -8.61 -17.20 3.19
C GLN A 323 -8.69 -18.62 3.79
N GLU A 324 -7.71 -19.02 4.59
CA GLU A 324 -7.67 -20.35 5.20
C GLU A 324 -8.45 -20.42 6.52
N GLN A 325 -8.38 -19.36 7.34
CA GLN A 325 -8.85 -19.37 8.72
C GLN A 325 -10.01 -18.39 8.98
N GLY A 326 -10.46 -17.66 7.95
CA GLY A 326 -11.48 -16.62 8.08
C GLY A 326 -10.97 -15.33 8.74
N ARG A 327 -9.70 -15.28 9.17
CA ARG A 327 -9.07 -14.11 9.78
C ARG A 327 -7.58 -14.03 9.45
N GLY A 328 -7.13 -12.86 8.98
CA GLY A 328 -5.74 -12.61 8.63
C GLY A 328 -4.92 -12.23 9.86
N THR A 329 -3.85 -13.00 10.11
CA THR A 329 -2.82 -12.71 11.12
C THR A 329 -1.43 -12.92 10.52
N PHE A 330 -0.42 -12.21 11.01
CA PHE A 330 0.95 -12.42 10.55
C PHE A 330 1.44 -13.84 10.86
N GLU A 331 1.09 -14.37 12.03
CA GLU A 331 1.49 -15.73 12.41
C GLU A 331 0.83 -16.79 11.52
N GLY A 332 -0.48 -16.73 11.32
CA GLY A 332 -1.17 -17.67 10.44
C GLY A 332 -0.64 -17.63 9.01
N SER A 333 -0.31 -16.43 8.51
CA SER A 333 0.26 -16.26 7.17
C SER A 333 1.69 -16.81 7.06
N ARG A 334 2.53 -16.62 8.10
CA ARG A 334 3.85 -17.27 8.14
C ARG A 334 3.73 -18.78 8.06
N GLN A 335 2.88 -19.37 8.87
CA GLN A 335 2.64 -20.82 8.88
C GLN A 335 2.11 -21.32 7.53
N ARG A 336 1.19 -20.58 6.91
CA ARG A 336 0.66 -20.93 5.57
C ARG A 336 1.75 -20.91 4.50
N LEU A 337 2.59 -19.87 4.47
CA LEU A 337 3.67 -19.77 3.50
C LEU A 337 4.80 -20.78 3.77
N GLN A 338 5.11 -21.11 5.02
CA GLN A 338 6.08 -22.15 5.34
C GLN A 338 5.61 -23.53 4.87
N ARG A 339 4.31 -23.84 5.01
CA ARG A 339 3.74 -25.07 4.41
C ARG A 339 3.87 -25.05 2.90
N TRP A 340 3.42 -23.98 2.24
CA TRP A 340 3.54 -23.82 0.79
C TRP A 340 4.98 -23.95 0.30
N TRP A 341 5.95 -23.37 1.00
CA TRP A 341 7.36 -23.48 0.64
C TRP A 341 7.85 -24.94 0.67
N ARG A 342 7.53 -25.67 1.75
CA ARG A 342 7.90 -27.09 1.88
C ARG A 342 7.26 -27.95 0.78
N GLU A 343 6.01 -27.73 0.49
CA GLU A 343 5.28 -28.43 -0.57
C GLU A 343 5.87 -28.16 -1.96
N ARG A 344 6.35 -26.93 -2.21
CA ARG A 344 6.79 -26.48 -3.53
C ARG A 344 8.29 -26.67 -3.77
N PHE A 345 9.11 -26.46 -2.76
CA PHE A 345 10.59 -26.41 -2.85
C PHE A 345 11.30 -27.38 -1.90
N GLY A 346 10.61 -28.05 -1.00
CA GLY A 346 11.18 -28.93 0.01
C GLY A 346 11.60 -28.21 1.29
N GLU A 347 12.27 -28.95 2.18
CA GLU A 347 12.61 -28.46 3.53
C GLU A 347 13.79 -27.47 3.54
N GLN A 348 14.66 -27.51 2.52
CA GLN A 348 15.87 -26.69 2.49
C GLN A 348 15.59 -25.28 1.96
N GLY A 349 16.37 -24.31 2.45
CA GLY A 349 16.36 -22.94 1.95
C GLY A 349 15.08 -22.17 2.26
N ALA A 350 14.28 -22.61 3.24
CA ALA A 350 13.08 -21.88 3.62
C ALA A 350 13.44 -20.46 4.10
N PRO A 351 12.77 -19.42 3.57
CA PRO A 351 13.03 -18.05 3.98
C PRO A 351 12.49 -17.78 5.39
N VAL A 352 13.18 -16.90 6.12
CA VAL A 352 12.63 -16.33 7.35
C VAL A 352 11.60 -15.29 6.96
N LEU A 353 10.34 -15.56 7.24
CA LEU A 353 9.22 -14.68 6.93
C LEU A 353 8.83 -13.86 8.16
N GLU A 354 8.67 -12.56 8.00
CA GLU A 354 8.18 -11.67 9.07
C GLU A 354 6.76 -11.17 8.76
N ASN A 355 6.63 -10.28 7.78
CA ASN A 355 5.38 -9.61 7.43
C ASN A 355 5.10 -9.58 5.91
N GLY A 356 5.95 -10.22 5.11
CA GLY A 356 5.80 -10.34 3.66
C GLY A 356 6.26 -9.15 2.83
N SER A 357 6.85 -8.11 3.45
CA SER A 357 7.27 -6.90 2.72
C SER A 357 8.79 -6.70 2.67
#